data_3211e27ce254605069ba75b2951ab298
#
_entry.id   3211e27ce254605069ba75b2951ab298
#
_cell.length_a   1.000
_cell.length_b   1.000
_cell.length_c   1.000
_cell.angle_alpha   90.00
_cell.angle_beta   90.00
_cell.angle_gamma   90.00
#
_symmetry.space_group_name_H-M   'P 1'
#
loop_
_entity.id
_entity.type
_entity.pdbx_description
1 polymer ?
#
loop_
_entity_poly.entity_id
_entity_poly.type
_entity_poly.pdbx_seq_one_letter_code
_entity_poly.pdbx_strand_id
1 'polypeptide(L)'
;MFRGAVRGDLPQILQIYAHAREAMAASGNPTQWGDNFPPQELLEEDIDSNRLFVYVVNGQLLGVFAFILGVDPTYQVIEDGAWLNDTLPYGTIHRLASSGKSKGVASAVIEWCLEHCQSLRADTHADNQIMQHLLEKNGFTRCGIIHV
;
A
#
# COMPACT_ATOMS: atom_id res chain seq x y z
N MET A 1 -0.14 12.78 11.08
CA MET A 1 1.24 12.41 11.44
C MET A 1 1.53 10.98 11.00
N PHE A 2 2.69 10.79 10.41
CA PHE A 2 3.15 9.45 10.02
C PHE A 2 4.19 8.95 11.01
N ARG A 3 4.10 7.69 11.37
CA ARG A 3 5.12 7.03 12.20
C ARG A 3 5.21 5.54 11.89
N GLY A 4 6.30 4.91 12.32
CA GLY A 4 6.40 3.47 12.26
C GLY A 4 5.36 2.79 13.14
N ALA A 5 4.79 1.69 12.66
CA ALA A 5 3.86 0.89 13.44
C ALA A 5 4.60 0.14 14.54
N VAL A 6 3.94 -0.06 15.67
CA VAL A 6 4.44 -0.88 16.78
C VAL A 6 3.45 -2.01 17.07
N ARG A 7 3.90 -3.02 17.81
CA ARG A 7 3.06 -4.19 18.12
C ARG A 7 1.74 -3.82 18.81
N GLY A 8 1.73 -2.75 19.61
CA GLY A 8 0.52 -2.25 20.24
C GLY A 8 -0.54 -1.72 19.28
N ASP A 9 -0.17 -1.41 18.04
CA ASP A 9 -1.10 -0.96 17.01
C ASP A 9 -1.85 -2.11 16.34
N LEU A 10 -1.41 -3.35 16.49
CA LEU A 10 -1.96 -4.51 15.77
C LEU A 10 -3.49 -4.64 15.84
N PRO A 11 -4.15 -4.50 17.01
CA PRO A 11 -5.61 -4.61 17.03
C PRO A 11 -6.29 -3.62 16.10
N GLN A 12 -5.85 -2.37 16.07
CA GLN A 12 -6.42 -1.35 15.18
C GLN A 12 -6.04 -1.60 13.72
N ILE A 13 -4.81 -2.02 13.47
CA ILE A 13 -4.33 -2.35 12.12
C ILE A 13 -5.16 -3.49 11.52
N LEU A 14 -5.43 -4.55 12.30
CA LEU A 14 -6.25 -5.68 11.85
C LEU A 14 -7.67 -5.25 11.51
N GLN A 15 -8.25 -4.32 12.30
CA GLN A 15 -9.57 -3.77 12.00
C GLN A 15 -9.57 -2.96 10.70
N ILE A 16 -8.54 -2.17 10.45
CA ILE A 16 -8.42 -1.40 9.20
C ILE A 16 -8.35 -2.34 8.00
N TYR A 17 -7.57 -3.39 8.07
CA TYR A 17 -7.48 -4.34 6.96
C TYR A 17 -8.79 -5.11 6.75
N ALA A 18 -9.48 -5.49 7.82
CA ALA A 18 -10.79 -6.13 7.71
C ALA A 18 -11.79 -5.23 7.00
N HIS A 19 -11.84 -3.96 7.38
CA HIS A 19 -12.69 -2.96 6.72
C HIS A 19 -12.31 -2.80 5.24
N ALA A 20 -11.02 -2.74 4.94
CA ALA A 20 -10.52 -2.59 3.57
C ALA A 20 -10.93 -3.79 2.70
N ARG A 21 -10.84 -5.02 3.23
CA ARG A 21 -11.26 -6.22 2.49
C ARG A 21 -12.76 -6.20 2.17
N GLU A 22 -13.59 -5.78 3.12
CA GLU A 22 -15.03 -5.63 2.89
C GLU A 22 -15.31 -4.58 1.81
N ALA A 23 -14.64 -3.45 1.87
CA ALA A 23 -14.79 -2.38 0.88
C ALA A 23 -14.33 -2.83 -0.52
N MET A 24 -13.23 -3.58 -0.61
CA MET A 24 -12.74 -4.13 -1.88
C MET A 24 -13.76 -5.10 -2.49
N ALA A 25 -14.29 -6.02 -1.70
CA ALA A 25 -15.29 -6.97 -2.16
C ALA A 25 -16.57 -6.25 -2.65
N ALA A 26 -17.04 -5.27 -1.90
CA ALA A 26 -18.22 -4.47 -2.27
C ALA A 26 -18.01 -3.66 -3.55
N SER A 27 -16.76 -3.31 -3.88
CA SER A 27 -16.41 -2.53 -5.08
C SER A 27 -16.07 -3.39 -6.30
N GLY A 28 -16.30 -4.70 -6.24
CA GLY A 28 -16.04 -5.59 -7.37
C GLY A 28 -14.62 -6.18 -7.38
N ASN A 29 -13.90 -6.14 -6.28
CA ASN A 29 -12.55 -6.67 -6.15
C ASN A 29 -12.44 -7.65 -4.97
N PRO A 30 -13.13 -8.82 -5.04
CA PRO A 30 -13.16 -9.74 -3.90
C PRO A 30 -11.93 -10.65 -3.79
N THR A 31 -11.09 -10.74 -4.83
CA THR A 31 -10.04 -11.75 -4.91
C THR A 31 -8.63 -11.25 -4.65
N GLN A 32 -8.36 -9.96 -4.74
CA GLN A 32 -7.00 -9.43 -4.54
C GLN A 32 -6.44 -9.80 -3.16
N TRP A 33 -7.19 -9.53 -2.10
CA TRP A 33 -6.82 -9.88 -0.73
C TRP A 33 -7.67 -11.02 -0.16
N GLY A 34 -8.77 -11.38 -0.80
CA GLY A 34 -9.68 -12.39 -0.31
C GLY A 34 -10.22 -12.05 1.08
N ASP A 35 -10.26 -13.06 1.95
CA ASP A 35 -10.80 -12.91 3.31
C ASP A 35 -9.74 -12.74 4.39
N ASN A 36 -8.47 -13.03 4.10
CA ASN A 36 -7.44 -13.21 5.12
C ASN A 36 -6.16 -12.41 4.91
N PHE A 37 -5.93 -11.85 3.73
CA PHE A 37 -4.70 -11.13 3.46
C PHE A 37 -4.84 -9.65 3.85
N PRO A 38 -3.86 -9.02 4.48
CA PRO A 38 -2.59 -9.60 4.89
C PRO A 38 -2.71 -10.39 6.20
N PRO A 39 -2.00 -11.53 6.33
CA PRO A 39 -2.03 -12.30 7.58
C PRO A 39 -1.27 -11.59 8.68
N GLN A 40 -1.64 -11.88 9.94
CA GLN A 40 -1.05 -11.23 11.10
C GLN A 40 0.47 -11.43 11.16
N GLU A 41 0.96 -12.61 10.82
CA GLU A 41 2.40 -12.93 10.83
C GLU A 41 3.19 -12.02 9.90
N LEU A 42 2.64 -11.70 8.73
CA LEU A 42 3.27 -10.78 7.79
C LEU A 42 3.33 -9.37 8.37
N LEU A 43 2.26 -8.93 9.03
CA LEU A 43 2.22 -7.60 9.65
C LEU A 43 3.22 -7.49 10.80
N GLU A 44 3.34 -8.54 11.61
CA GLU A 44 4.33 -8.59 12.68
C GLU A 44 5.76 -8.51 12.12
N GLU A 45 6.03 -9.24 11.05
CA GLU A 45 7.32 -9.18 10.36
C GLU A 45 7.61 -7.79 9.81
N ASP A 46 6.62 -7.14 9.21
CA ASP A 46 6.74 -5.79 8.68
C ASP A 46 7.03 -4.79 9.82
N ILE A 47 6.40 -4.94 10.97
CA ILE A 47 6.65 -4.09 12.14
C ILE A 47 8.08 -4.30 12.64
N ASP A 48 8.48 -5.54 12.82
CA ASP A 48 9.80 -5.88 13.35
C ASP A 48 10.94 -5.46 12.41
N SER A 49 10.66 -5.38 11.12
CA SER A 49 11.62 -4.95 10.09
C SER A 49 11.53 -3.46 9.77
N ASN A 50 10.73 -2.70 10.52
CA ASN A 50 10.54 -1.25 10.33
C ASN A 50 10.02 -0.89 8.93
N ARG A 51 9.16 -1.72 8.36
CA ARG A 51 8.55 -1.52 7.04
C ARG A 51 7.10 -1.07 7.10
N LEU A 52 6.42 -1.23 8.23
CA LEU A 52 5.01 -0.88 8.38
C LEU A 52 4.87 0.48 9.03
N PHE A 53 4.04 1.33 8.44
CA PHE A 53 3.79 2.69 8.89
C PHE A 53 2.31 2.93 9.08
N VAL A 54 1.97 3.86 9.96
CA VAL A 54 0.60 4.26 10.21
C VAL A 54 0.46 5.77 10.05
N TYR A 55 -0.70 6.19 9.57
CA TYR A 55 -1.11 7.58 9.50
C TYR A 55 -2.08 7.86 10.65
N VAL A 56 -1.68 8.75 11.54
CA VAL A 56 -2.39 9.02 12.80
C VAL A 56 -2.82 10.47 12.84
N VAL A 57 -4.08 10.72 13.14
CA VAL A 57 -4.61 12.07 13.35
C VAL A 57 -5.42 12.07 14.65
N ASN A 58 -5.07 12.96 15.57
CA ASN A 58 -5.72 13.09 16.89
C ASN A 58 -5.76 11.76 17.66
N GLY A 59 -4.66 10.99 17.59
CA GLY A 59 -4.53 9.71 18.28
C GLY A 59 -5.26 8.54 17.62
N GLN A 60 -5.89 8.75 16.47
CA GLN A 60 -6.63 7.74 15.76
C GLN A 60 -5.88 7.29 14.51
N LEU A 61 -5.76 5.96 14.32
CA LEU A 61 -5.19 5.41 13.11
C LEU A 61 -6.19 5.55 11.96
N LEU A 62 -5.79 6.26 10.91
CA LEU A 62 -6.60 6.46 9.71
C LEU A 62 -6.12 5.64 8.52
N GLY A 63 -4.88 5.20 8.53
CA GLY A 63 -4.31 4.41 7.45
C GLY A 63 -3.13 3.58 7.89
N VAL A 64 -2.82 2.55 7.11
CA VAL A 64 -1.68 1.66 7.32
C VAL A 64 -1.13 1.24 5.96
N PHE A 65 0.19 1.14 5.86
CA PHE A 65 0.84 0.75 4.63
C PHE A 65 2.25 0.23 4.93
N ALA A 66 2.73 -0.64 4.04
CA ALA A 66 4.13 -1.02 4.03
C ALA A 66 4.88 -0.12 3.03
N PHE A 67 6.03 0.40 3.42
CA PHE A 67 6.89 1.18 2.56
C PHE A 67 8.29 0.58 2.62
N ILE A 68 8.80 0.15 1.46
CA ILE A 68 10.03 -0.62 1.35
C ILE A 68 10.95 0.11 0.38
N LEU A 69 12.16 0.42 0.84
CA LEU A 69 13.21 0.97 0.00
C LEU A 69 14.06 -0.18 -0.56
N GLY A 70 14.40 -0.09 -1.84
CA GLY A 70 15.25 -1.07 -2.51
C GLY A 70 14.50 -1.91 -3.53
N VAL A 71 15.22 -2.85 -4.15
CA VAL A 71 14.70 -3.68 -5.24
C VAL A 71 13.65 -4.65 -4.71
N ASP A 72 12.48 -4.63 -5.36
CA ASP A 72 11.44 -5.61 -5.11
C ASP A 72 11.59 -6.76 -6.10
N PRO A 73 11.81 -8.01 -5.64
CA PRO A 73 12.00 -9.14 -6.56
C PRO A 73 10.83 -9.36 -7.51
N THR A 74 9.60 -9.06 -7.10
CA THR A 74 8.41 -9.22 -7.95
C THR A 74 8.35 -8.21 -9.08
N TYR A 75 9.16 -7.14 -9.00
CA TYR A 75 9.20 -6.07 -10.00
C TYR A 75 10.34 -6.22 -11.01
N GLN A 76 11.15 -7.25 -10.91
CA GLN A 76 12.26 -7.47 -11.83
C GLN A 76 11.78 -7.93 -13.21
N VAL A 77 10.65 -8.62 -13.27
CA VAL A 77 10.03 -9.04 -14.53
C VAL A 77 8.72 -8.28 -14.69
N ILE A 78 8.60 -7.50 -15.75
CA ILE A 78 7.40 -6.75 -16.10
C ILE A 78 6.96 -7.12 -17.51
N GLU A 79 5.67 -7.39 -17.70
CA GLU A 79 5.05 -7.75 -18.97
C GLU A 79 4.19 -6.61 -19.51
N ASP A 80 3.97 -6.59 -20.82
CA ASP A 80 3.12 -5.61 -21.50
C ASP A 80 3.51 -4.16 -21.21
N GLY A 81 4.80 -3.92 -21.05
CA GLY A 81 5.32 -2.58 -20.79
C GLY A 81 6.71 -2.60 -20.19
N ALA A 82 7.13 -1.47 -19.68
CA ALA A 82 8.42 -1.30 -19.03
C ALA A 82 8.29 -0.20 -17.95
N TRP A 83 9.15 -0.27 -16.93
CA TRP A 83 9.25 0.79 -15.93
C TRP A 83 9.68 2.10 -16.58
N LEU A 84 9.15 3.23 -16.08
CA LEU A 84 9.56 4.56 -16.56
C LEU A 84 11.05 4.81 -16.33
N ASN A 85 11.60 4.28 -15.27
CA ASN A 85 13.01 4.40 -14.93
C ASN A 85 13.47 3.13 -14.22
N ASP A 86 14.51 2.49 -14.76
CA ASP A 86 15.07 1.25 -14.20
C ASP A 86 16.41 1.48 -13.49
N THR A 87 16.92 2.71 -13.48
CA THR A 87 18.25 3.02 -12.97
C THR A 87 18.22 3.72 -11.61
N LEU A 88 17.15 4.43 -11.29
CA LEU A 88 17.02 5.11 -9.99
C LEU A 88 16.64 4.14 -8.88
N PRO A 89 17.17 4.32 -7.67
CA PRO A 89 16.64 3.66 -6.50
C PRO A 89 15.17 4.00 -6.33
N TYR A 90 14.37 3.03 -5.92
CA TYR A 90 12.94 3.26 -5.74
C TYR A 90 12.43 2.75 -4.41
N GLY A 91 11.33 3.34 -3.97
CA GLY A 91 10.52 2.83 -2.87
C GLY A 91 9.26 2.18 -3.41
N THR A 92 8.68 1.27 -2.66
CA THR A 92 7.47 0.56 -3.02
C THR A 92 6.45 0.66 -1.90
N ILE A 93 5.20 1.00 -2.26
CA ILE A 93 4.07 0.95 -1.34
C ILE A 93 3.38 -0.40 -1.53
N HIS A 94 3.21 -1.13 -0.43
CA HIS A 94 2.44 -2.36 -0.38
C HIS A 94 1.37 -2.30 0.71
N ARG A 95 0.30 -3.03 0.53
CA ARG A 95 -0.70 -3.25 1.57
C ARG A 95 -1.26 -1.96 2.15
N LEU A 96 -1.52 -0.98 1.28
CA LEU A 96 -2.13 0.28 1.68
C LEU A 96 -3.61 0.08 2.00
N ALA A 97 -4.02 0.50 3.18
CA ALA A 97 -5.42 0.43 3.61
C ALA A 97 -5.81 1.68 4.40
N SER A 98 -7.04 2.12 4.20
CA SER A 98 -7.65 3.24 4.92
C SER A 98 -8.73 2.71 5.87
N SER A 99 -8.90 3.41 7.01
CA SER A 99 -9.97 3.10 7.95
C SER A 99 -11.37 3.41 7.40
N GLY A 100 -11.44 4.23 6.36
CA GLY A 100 -12.70 4.73 5.82
C GLY A 100 -13.31 5.89 6.62
N LYS A 101 -12.68 6.30 7.69
CA LYS A 101 -13.21 7.36 8.59
C LYS A 101 -12.83 8.77 8.15
N SER A 102 -11.96 8.90 7.17
CA SER A 102 -11.52 10.20 6.64
C SER A 102 -11.23 10.06 5.15
N LYS A 103 -11.41 11.16 4.41
CA LYS A 103 -11.09 11.22 2.99
C LYS A 103 -9.62 11.61 2.79
N GLY A 104 -9.05 11.22 1.64
CA GLY A 104 -7.72 11.64 1.23
C GLY A 104 -6.56 10.93 1.93
N VAL A 105 -6.82 9.86 2.68
CA VAL A 105 -5.79 9.11 3.41
C VAL A 105 -4.75 8.54 2.45
N ALA A 106 -5.18 7.88 1.39
CA ALA A 106 -4.25 7.28 0.43
C ALA A 106 -3.39 8.32 -0.28
N SER A 107 -3.97 9.47 -0.65
CA SER A 107 -3.21 10.58 -1.24
C SER A 107 -2.17 11.14 -0.27
N ALA A 108 -2.51 11.27 1.01
CA ALA A 108 -1.57 11.70 2.05
C ALA A 108 -0.41 10.71 2.20
N VAL A 109 -0.69 9.42 2.15
CA VAL A 109 0.33 8.35 2.20
C VAL A 109 1.27 8.46 1.01
N ILE A 110 0.74 8.61 -0.19
CA ILE A 110 1.56 8.74 -1.42
C ILE A 110 2.47 9.96 -1.33
N GLU A 111 1.95 11.11 -0.91
CA GLU A 111 2.75 12.33 -0.74
C GLU A 111 3.90 12.12 0.25
N TRP A 112 3.62 11.48 1.38
CA TRP A 112 4.66 11.20 2.38
C TRP A 112 5.74 10.27 1.80
N CYS A 113 5.35 9.23 1.09
CA CYS A 113 6.29 8.31 0.47
C CYS A 113 7.18 9.00 -0.57
N LEU A 114 6.60 9.92 -1.37
CA LEU A 114 7.36 10.67 -2.37
C LEU A 114 8.41 11.60 -1.75
N GLU A 115 8.22 12.03 -0.51
CA GLU A 115 9.21 12.81 0.21
C GLU A 115 10.42 11.97 0.66
N HIS A 116 10.30 10.63 0.65
CA HIS A 116 11.30 9.71 1.20
C HIS A 116 11.98 8.83 0.14
N CYS A 117 11.69 9.04 -1.14
CA CYS A 117 12.32 8.28 -2.22
C CYS A 117 12.40 9.10 -3.51
N GLN A 118 13.30 8.70 -4.42
CA GLN A 118 13.47 9.36 -5.71
C GLN A 118 12.46 8.88 -6.73
N SER A 119 12.03 7.63 -6.63
CA SER A 119 11.07 6.99 -7.51
C SER A 119 10.16 6.13 -6.67
N LEU A 120 8.88 6.11 -6.97
CA LEU A 120 7.89 5.37 -6.20
C LEU A 120 7.15 4.41 -7.11
N ARG A 121 7.05 3.15 -6.69
CA ARG A 121 6.32 2.10 -7.39
C ARG A 121 5.20 1.56 -6.53
N ALA A 122 4.15 1.12 -7.19
CA ALA A 122 3.04 0.41 -6.57
C ALA A 122 2.43 -0.54 -7.59
N ASP A 123 1.77 -1.58 -7.10
CA ASP A 123 0.99 -2.48 -7.94
C ASP A 123 -0.40 -2.65 -7.38
N THR A 124 -1.34 -3.04 -8.24
CA THR A 124 -2.70 -3.33 -7.83
C THR A 124 -3.32 -4.36 -8.78
N HIS A 125 -4.38 -5.01 -8.32
CA HIS A 125 -5.10 -6.00 -9.10
C HIS A 125 -5.91 -5.34 -10.24
N ALA A 126 -6.10 -6.08 -11.33
CA ALA A 126 -6.88 -5.60 -12.48
C ALA A 126 -8.33 -5.24 -12.09
N ASP A 127 -8.89 -5.91 -11.09
CA ASP A 127 -10.26 -5.66 -10.61
C ASP A 127 -10.34 -4.47 -9.64
N ASN A 128 -9.21 -3.91 -9.20
CA ASN A 128 -9.19 -2.79 -8.27
C ASN A 128 -9.16 -1.46 -9.02
N GLN A 129 -10.30 -1.09 -9.59
CA GLN A 129 -10.42 0.14 -10.37
C GLN A 129 -10.28 1.39 -9.51
N ILE A 130 -10.70 1.34 -8.25
CA ILE A 130 -10.58 2.46 -7.32
C ILE A 130 -9.10 2.78 -7.09
N MET A 131 -8.27 1.78 -6.82
CA MET A 131 -6.84 1.97 -6.60
C MET A 131 -6.13 2.41 -7.88
N GLN A 132 -6.48 1.83 -9.04
CA GLN A 132 -5.91 2.26 -10.32
C GLN A 132 -6.17 3.74 -10.58
N HIS A 133 -7.41 4.17 -10.40
CA HIS A 133 -7.78 5.58 -10.57
C HIS A 133 -7.06 6.49 -9.58
N LEU A 134 -6.96 6.07 -8.33
CA LEU A 134 -6.27 6.83 -7.29
C LEU A 134 -4.78 7.00 -7.61
N LEU A 135 -4.12 5.95 -8.07
CA LEU A 135 -2.71 6.01 -8.45
C LEU A 135 -2.52 6.98 -9.62
N GLU A 136 -3.33 6.89 -10.67
CA GLU A 136 -3.26 7.79 -11.82
C GLU A 136 -3.52 9.24 -11.42
N LYS A 137 -4.49 9.49 -10.55
CA LYS A 137 -4.81 10.82 -10.03
C LYS A 137 -3.62 11.43 -9.28
N ASN A 138 -2.81 10.61 -8.62
CA ASN A 138 -1.63 11.07 -7.90
C ASN A 138 -0.33 11.04 -8.72
N GLY A 139 -0.46 10.94 -10.04
CA GLY A 139 0.68 11.08 -10.95
C GLY A 139 1.38 9.77 -11.31
N PHE A 140 0.86 8.63 -10.90
CA PHE A 140 1.40 7.34 -11.32
C PHE A 140 1.05 7.05 -12.78
N THR A 141 1.99 6.45 -13.49
CA THR A 141 1.79 5.96 -14.85
C THR A 141 1.77 4.44 -14.82
N ARG A 142 0.78 3.85 -15.50
CA ARG A 142 0.75 2.40 -15.68
C ARG A 142 1.92 1.98 -16.55
N CYS A 143 2.76 1.08 -16.03
CA CYS A 143 3.99 0.64 -16.69
C CYS A 143 3.86 -0.75 -17.34
N GLY A 144 3.01 -1.61 -16.81
CA GLY A 144 2.85 -2.97 -17.30
C GLY A 144 2.25 -3.90 -16.26
N ILE A 145 2.49 -5.20 -16.41
CA ILE A 145 1.95 -6.26 -15.58
C ILE A 145 3.08 -7.01 -14.88
N ILE A 146 2.92 -7.24 -13.59
CA ILE A 146 3.82 -8.08 -12.81
C ILE A 146 3.06 -9.27 -12.23
N HIS A 147 3.79 -10.30 -11.83
CA HIS A 147 3.24 -11.48 -11.16
C HIS A 147 3.80 -11.56 -9.74
N VAL A 148 2.92 -11.64 -8.79
CA VAL A 148 3.26 -11.74 -7.36
C VAL A 148 2.97 -13.12 -6.81
#